data_975ca27923b2a4519ce60893332b9ecb
#
_entry.id   975ca27923b2a4519ce60893332b9ecb
#
_cell.length_a   1.000
_cell.length_b   1.000
_cell.length_c   1.000
_cell.angle_alpha   90.00
_cell.angle_beta   90.00
_cell.angle_gamma   90.00
#
_symmetry.space_group_name_H-M   'P 1'
#
loop_
_entity.id
_entity.type
_entity.pdbx_description
1 polymer ?
#
loop_
_entity_poly.entity_id
_entity_poly.type
_entity_poly.pdbx_seq_one_letter_code
_entity_poly.pdbx_strand_id
1 'polypeptide(L)'
;TGEVILNKDGTPRMNKDKSNNHIIILAKNENGRRAINRILSDANETGYYYKPRIDLELIFSLPADDVFITTACVAFWKYEDSDEIVRRLHNYFKDNFMLEIQNHNTAKQIVLNKHIKELSEKYNIPMIVGLDSHYIYPEQSVERDDILAGRNIQYDDNEVGWYMDYPDDDTVRQRFAEQGVFDVETVQKAMDNT
;
A
#
# COMPACT_ATOMS: atom_id res chain seq x y z
N THR A 1 18.39 -6.20 8.97
CA THR A 1 18.87 -7.50 9.47
C THR A 1 20.00 -7.96 8.59
N GLY A 2 21.24 -7.81 9.10
CA GLY A 2 22.45 -8.04 8.31
C GLY A 2 22.81 -9.52 8.20
N GLU A 3 22.09 -10.30 7.38
CA GLU A 3 22.58 -11.61 6.98
C GLU A 3 23.87 -11.44 6.17
N VAL A 4 24.92 -12.07 6.65
CA VAL A 4 26.20 -12.15 5.92
C VAL A 4 26.10 -13.28 4.91
N ILE A 5 26.10 -12.92 3.62
CA ILE A 5 26.21 -13.87 2.52
C ILE A 5 27.67 -13.93 2.04
N LEU A 6 28.10 -15.08 1.53
CA LEU A 6 29.43 -15.21 0.97
C LEU A 6 29.41 -14.88 -0.53
N ASN A 7 30.38 -14.10 -0.98
CA ASN A 7 30.70 -13.94 -2.40
C ASN A 7 31.24 -15.26 -2.98
N LYS A 8 31.35 -15.35 -4.30
CA LYS A 8 31.91 -16.52 -4.97
C LYS A 8 33.36 -16.83 -4.58
N ASP A 9 34.10 -15.86 -4.10
CA ASP A 9 35.48 -15.95 -3.60
C ASP A 9 35.55 -16.24 -2.07
N GLY A 10 34.41 -16.50 -1.42
CA GLY A 10 34.34 -16.79 0.02
C GLY A 10 34.41 -15.56 0.92
N THR A 11 34.52 -14.33 0.39
CA THR A 11 34.54 -13.13 1.20
C THR A 11 33.12 -12.79 1.69
N PRO A 12 32.95 -12.38 2.96
CA PRO A 12 31.64 -12.00 3.48
C PRO A 12 31.16 -10.68 2.86
N ARG A 13 29.91 -10.66 2.42
CA ARG A 13 29.21 -9.41 2.10
C ARG A 13 27.91 -9.33 2.86
N MET A 14 27.52 -8.14 3.26
CA MET A 14 26.20 -7.90 3.84
C MET A 14 25.12 -7.98 2.76
N ASN A 15 24.06 -8.73 3.04
CA ASN A 15 22.86 -8.65 2.21
C ASN A 15 22.22 -7.29 2.43
N LYS A 16 22.24 -6.44 1.40
CA LYS A 16 21.64 -5.12 1.48
C LYS A 16 20.13 -5.26 1.32
N ASP A 17 19.39 -4.88 2.34
CA ASP A 17 17.94 -4.79 2.25
C ASP A 17 17.57 -3.67 1.26
N LYS A 18 16.93 -4.07 0.17
CA LYS A 18 16.42 -3.17 -0.88
C LYS A 18 14.90 -3.03 -0.83
N SER A 19 14.26 -3.66 0.16
CA SER A 19 12.83 -3.57 0.33
C SER A 19 12.38 -2.13 0.59
N ASN A 20 11.18 -1.82 0.20
CA ASN A 20 10.50 -0.57 0.52
C ASN A 20 9.04 -0.86 0.80
N ASN A 21 8.43 0.00 1.57
CA ASN A 21 7.01 -0.04 1.87
C ASN A 21 6.28 0.98 1.01
N HIS A 22 4.99 0.79 0.84
CA HIS A 22 4.15 1.71 0.07
C HIS A 22 3.28 2.54 1.01
N ILE A 23 3.05 3.77 0.63
CA ILE A 23 2.06 4.68 1.20
C ILE A 23 1.50 5.54 0.07
N ILE A 24 0.21 5.83 0.10
CA ILE A 24 -0.41 6.75 -0.86
C ILE A 24 -0.60 8.10 -0.19
N ILE A 25 -0.20 9.15 -0.89
CA ILE A 25 -0.35 10.53 -0.47
C ILE A 25 -1.01 11.30 -1.60
N LEU A 26 -2.18 11.86 -1.34
CA LEU A 26 -2.95 12.64 -2.29
C LEU A 26 -2.99 14.11 -1.87
N ALA A 27 -2.80 15.01 -2.81
CA ALA A 27 -2.95 16.44 -2.56
C ALA A 27 -4.42 16.83 -2.53
N LYS A 28 -4.87 17.50 -1.49
CA LYS A 28 -6.24 18.08 -1.39
C LYS A 28 -6.32 19.43 -2.08
N ASN A 29 -5.20 20.12 -2.22
CA ASN A 29 -5.12 21.46 -2.80
C ASN A 29 -3.71 21.75 -3.32
N GLU A 30 -3.50 22.96 -3.82
CA GLU A 30 -2.22 23.40 -4.40
C GLU A 30 -1.08 23.43 -3.36
N ASN A 31 -1.35 23.73 -2.09
CA ASN A 31 -0.35 23.71 -1.04
C ASN A 31 0.12 22.28 -0.76
N GLY A 32 -0.80 21.32 -0.66
CA GLY A 32 -0.50 19.89 -0.54
C GLY A 32 0.31 19.37 -1.74
N ARG A 33 -0.06 19.77 -2.97
CA ARG A 33 0.68 19.38 -4.18
C ARG A 33 2.13 19.89 -4.15
N ARG A 34 2.34 21.13 -3.72
CA ARG A 34 3.70 21.70 -3.58
C ARG A 34 4.51 21.00 -2.49
N ALA A 35 3.86 20.65 -1.36
CA ALA A 35 4.50 19.93 -0.27
C ALA A 35 4.93 18.51 -0.73
N ILE A 36 4.06 17.78 -1.44
CA ILE A 36 4.38 16.47 -2.02
C ILE A 36 5.56 16.60 -2.99
N ASN A 37 5.54 17.57 -3.91
CA ASN A 37 6.65 17.77 -4.85
C ASN A 37 7.98 18.05 -4.12
N ARG A 38 7.95 18.77 -3.00
CA ARG A 38 9.16 19.04 -2.21
C ARG A 38 9.72 17.75 -1.61
N ILE A 39 8.91 16.93 -0.94
CA ILE A 39 9.42 15.68 -0.35
C ILE A 39 9.87 14.68 -1.43
N LEU A 40 9.29 14.69 -2.63
CA LEU A 40 9.77 13.91 -3.77
C LEU A 40 11.14 14.42 -4.28
N SER A 41 11.39 15.72 -4.26
CA SER A 41 12.70 16.28 -4.57
C SER A 41 13.73 15.85 -3.51
N ASP A 42 13.40 15.99 -2.23
CA ASP A 42 14.25 15.54 -1.13
C ASP A 42 14.56 14.05 -1.21
N ALA A 43 13.57 13.22 -1.58
CA ALA A 43 13.75 11.78 -1.80
C ALA A 43 14.77 11.47 -2.91
N ASN A 44 14.80 12.29 -3.97
CA ASN A 44 15.75 12.14 -5.07
C ASN A 44 17.16 12.66 -4.72
N GLU A 45 17.25 13.74 -3.94
CA GLU A 45 18.53 14.38 -3.61
C GLU A 45 19.27 13.69 -2.45
N THR A 46 18.52 13.37 -1.37
CA THR A 46 19.11 12.87 -0.13
C THR A 46 18.62 11.47 0.26
N GLY A 47 17.42 11.06 -0.19
CA GLY A 47 16.78 9.79 0.16
C GLY A 47 17.03 8.66 -0.85
N TYR A 48 17.93 8.84 -1.82
CA TYR A 48 18.13 7.84 -2.88
C TYR A 48 18.92 6.62 -2.40
N TYR A 49 18.23 5.46 -2.36
CA TYR A 49 18.86 4.17 -2.13
C TYR A 49 18.24 3.13 -3.06
N TYR A 50 18.86 2.88 -4.21
CA TYR A 50 18.34 2.14 -5.38
C TYR A 50 17.09 2.75 -6.03
N LYS A 51 16.29 3.46 -5.28
CA LYS A 51 15.11 4.25 -5.69
C LYS A 51 15.03 5.46 -4.76
N PRO A 52 14.35 6.54 -5.18
CA PRO A 52 13.98 7.62 -4.26
C PRO A 52 13.08 7.08 -3.14
N ARG A 53 13.36 7.44 -1.90
CA ARG A 53 12.61 7.01 -0.71
C ARG A 53 12.34 8.19 0.19
N ILE A 54 11.22 8.13 0.86
CA ILE A 54 10.89 9.04 1.96
C ILE A 54 10.85 8.22 3.25
N ASP A 55 11.18 8.86 4.35
CA ASP A 55 11.01 8.32 5.69
C ASP A 55 9.78 8.92 6.39
N LEU A 56 9.52 8.47 7.61
CA LEU A 56 8.39 8.97 8.38
C LEU A 56 8.56 10.45 8.77
N GLU A 57 9.79 10.94 8.89
CA GLU A 57 10.06 12.32 9.25
C GLU A 57 9.62 13.28 8.13
N LEU A 58 9.93 12.92 6.88
CA LEU A 58 9.43 13.64 5.71
C LEU A 58 7.90 13.54 5.57
N ILE A 59 7.29 12.38 5.87
CA ILE A 59 5.84 12.23 5.87
C ILE A 59 5.20 13.18 6.90
N PHE A 60 5.73 13.24 8.12
CA PHE A 60 5.23 14.14 9.17
C PHE A 60 5.56 15.62 8.94
N SER A 61 6.39 15.96 7.96
CA SER A 61 6.59 17.36 7.53
C SER A 61 5.48 17.88 6.62
N LEU A 62 4.62 16.98 6.08
CA LEU A 62 3.50 17.38 5.23
C LEU A 62 2.43 18.15 6.03
N PRO A 63 1.81 19.17 5.44
CA PRO A 63 0.69 19.88 6.07
C PRO A 63 -0.53 18.96 6.17
N ALA A 64 -0.90 18.60 7.38
CA ALA A 64 -1.92 17.57 7.65
C ALA A 64 -3.29 17.89 7.01
N ASP A 65 -3.66 19.17 6.89
CA ASP A 65 -4.95 19.58 6.35
C ASP A 65 -4.98 19.62 4.81
N ASP A 66 -3.81 19.59 4.16
CA ASP A 66 -3.67 19.78 2.72
C ASP A 66 -3.42 18.48 1.95
N VAL A 67 -3.22 17.38 2.66
CA VAL A 67 -2.99 16.06 2.08
C VAL A 67 -3.95 15.03 2.65
N PHE A 68 -4.12 13.95 1.89
CA PHE A 68 -4.84 12.77 2.28
C PHE A 68 -3.90 11.56 2.21
N ILE A 69 -3.93 10.67 3.19
CA ILE A 69 -3.00 9.54 3.27
C ILE A 69 -3.74 8.23 3.47
N THR A 70 -3.34 7.19 2.75
CA THR A 70 -3.81 5.81 2.98
C THR A 70 -2.65 4.84 3.19
N THR A 71 -2.94 3.69 3.79
CA THR A 71 -1.97 2.61 4.01
C THR A 71 -1.62 1.84 2.74
N ALA A 72 -2.18 2.22 1.59
CA ALA A 72 -1.94 1.52 0.32
C ALA A 72 -2.12 -0.01 0.41
N CYS A 73 -1.34 -0.77 -0.34
CA CYS A 73 -1.43 -2.22 -0.46
C CYS A 73 -0.66 -2.98 0.65
N VAL A 74 -0.61 -4.30 0.52
CA VAL A 74 0.12 -5.21 1.45
C VAL A 74 1.58 -4.81 1.71
N ALA A 75 2.19 -4.00 0.85
CA ALA A 75 3.57 -3.57 1.02
C ALA A 75 3.76 -2.59 2.20
N PHE A 76 2.75 -1.85 2.61
CA PHE A 76 2.79 -1.03 3.82
C PHE A 76 3.04 -1.87 5.08
N TRP A 77 2.40 -3.04 5.15
CA TRP A 77 2.31 -3.90 6.34
C TRP A 77 3.50 -4.83 6.55
N LYS A 78 4.58 -4.65 5.81
CA LYS A 78 5.81 -5.46 5.95
C LYS A 78 6.68 -5.05 7.14
N TYR A 79 6.41 -3.91 7.78
CA TYR A 79 7.10 -3.49 8.99
C TYR A 79 6.53 -4.19 10.22
N GLU A 80 7.42 -4.62 11.14
CA GLU A 80 7.02 -5.14 12.46
C GLU A 80 6.24 -4.11 13.28
N ASP A 81 6.57 -2.81 13.11
CA ASP A 81 5.96 -1.69 13.83
C ASP A 81 4.80 -1.03 13.06
N SER A 82 4.18 -1.70 12.07
CA SER A 82 3.13 -1.12 11.23
C SER A 82 1.96 -0.55 12.04
N ASP A 83 1.56 -1.20 13.12
CA ASP A 83 0.46 -0.76 13.99
C ASP A 83 0.80 0.55 14.70
N GLU A 84 2.04 0.70 15.16
CA GLU A 84 2.51 1.94 15.78
C GLU A 84 2.60 3.06 14.75
N ILE A 85 3.04 2.75 13.53
CA ILE A 85 3.07 3.71 12.42
C ILE A 85 1.65 4.19 12.10
N VAL A 86 0.67 3.27 11.99
CA VAL A 86 -0.75 3.60 11.79
C VAL A 86 -1.24 4.55 12.89
N ARG A 87 -0.98 4.22 14.16
CA ARG A 87 -1.38 5.07 15.29
C ARG A 87 -0.77 6.46 15.21
N ARG A 88 0.51 6.58 14.84
CA ARG A 88 1.20 7.87 14.67
C ARG A 88 0.65 8.67 13.50
N LEU A 89 0.40 8.05 12.37
CA LEU A 89 -0.18 8.68 11.19
C LEU A 89 -1.59 9.21 11.52
N HIS A 90 -2.45 8.39 12.13
CA HIS A 90 -3.77 8.82 12.54
C HIS A 90 -3.73 9.97 13.55
N ASN A 91 -2.83 9.92 14.54
CA ASN A 91 -2.69 10.99 15.51
C ASN A 91 -2.29 12.33 14.88
N TYR A 92 -1.52 12.31 13.80
CA TYR A 92 -1.05 13.51 13.13
C TYR A 92 -2.05 14.01 12.07
N PHE A 93 -2.49 13.13 11.16
CA PHE A 93 -3.34 13.50 10.01
C PHE A 93 -4.84 13.48 10.32
N LYS A 94 -5.25 12.90 11.46
CA LYS A 94 -6.65 12.82 11.89
C LYS A 94 -7.57 12.24 10.80
N ASP A 95 -8.61 12.97 10.42
CA ASP A 95 -9.61 12.57 9.42
C ASP A 95 -9.04 12.50 8.00
N ASN A 96 -7.82 12.97 7.79
CA ASN A 96 -7.10 12.88 6.52
C ASN A 96 -6.21 11.62 6.42
N PHE A 97 -6.35 10.68 7.34
CA PHE A 97 -5.71 9.37 7.28
C PHE A 97 -6.75 8.26 7.31
N MET A 98 -6.70 7.36 6.34
CA MET A 98 -7.58 6.18 6.27
C MET A 98 -6.81 4.89 6.07
N LEU A 99 -7.40 3.79 6.53
CA LEU A 99 -6.90 2.45 6.29
C LEU A 99 -7.46 1.93 4.97
N GLU A 100 -6.59 1.47 4.09
CA GLU A 100 -6.99 0.94 2.79
C GLU A 100 -7.27 -0.55 2.88
N ILE A 101 -8.46 -0.96 2.44
CA ILE A 101 -8.87 -2.36 2.29
C ILE A 101 -8.94 -2.71 0.81
N GLN A 102 -8.53 -3.92 0.46
CA GLN A 102 -8.49 -4.38 -0.94
C GLN A 102 -9.30 -5.65 -1.13
N ASN A 103 -9.89 -5.79 -2.31
CA ASN A 103 -10.85 -6.86 -2.64
C ASN A 103 -10.19 -8.14 -3.19
N HIS A 104 -8.84 -8.26 -3.13
CA HIS A 104 -8.15 -9.48 -3.57
C HIS A 104 -8.52 -10.68 -2.72
N ASN A 105 -8.80 -11.83 -3.35
CA ASN A 105 -9.22 -13.05 -2.65
C ASN A 105 -8.05 -14.02 -2.41
N THR A 106 -6.95 -13.50 -1.90
CA THR A 106 -5.79 -14.28 -1.46
C THR A 106 -5.82 -14.45 0.05
N ALA A 107 -5.28 -15.57 0.55
CA ALA A 107 -5.20 -15.82 2.00
C ALA A 107 -4.48 -14.67 2.74
N LYS A 108 -3.44 -14.11 2.11
CA LYS A 108 -2.65 -13.00 2.64
C LYS A 108 -3.48 -11.72 2.78
N GLN A 109 -4.26 -11.37 1.75
CA GLN A 109 -5.12 -10.19 1.79
C GLN A 109 -6.27 -10.35 2.79
N ILE A 110 -6.85 -11.55 2.87
CA ILE A 110 -7.93 -11.84 3.84
C ILE A 110 -7.43 -11.67 5.28
N VAL A 111 -6.24 -12.18 5.59
CA VAL A 111 -5.61 -12.01 6.92
C VAL A 111 -5.34 -10.53 7.18
N LEU A 112 -4.81 -9.80 6.20
CA LEU A 112 -4.54 -8.38 6.31
C LEU A 112 -5.84 -7.58 6.52
N ASN A 113 -6.89 -7.85 5.77
CA ASN A 113 -8.17 -7.14 5.92
C ASN A 113 -8.78 -7.36 7.30
N LYS A 114 -8.63 -8.55 7.91
CA LYS A 114 -9.05 -8.80 9.31
C LYS A 114 -8.27 -7.92 10.28
N HIS A 115 -6.96 -7.84 10.12
CA HIS A 115 -6.10 -6.99 10.94
C HIS A 115 -6.44 -5.49 10.78
N ILE A 116 -6.68 -5.04 9.54
CA ILE A 116 -7.11 -3.67 9.26
C ILE A 116 -8.45 -3.37 9.96
N LYS A 117 -9.40 -4.31 9.92
CA LYS A 117 -10.68 -4.18 10.62
C LYS A 117 -10.48 -3.98 12.12
N GLU A 118 -9.63 -4.79 12.76
CA GLU A 118 -9.30 -4.68 14.18
C GLU A 118 -8.69 -3.30 14.52
N LEU A 119 -7.77 -2.80 13.69
CA LEU A 119 -7.18 -1.47 13.88
C LEU A 119 -8.18 -0.34 13.68
N SER A 120 -9.04 -0.45 12.66
CA SER A 120 -10.12 0.50 12.40
C SER A 120 -11.06 0.61 13.60
N GLU A 121 -11.50 -0.53 14.14
CA GLU A 121 -12.38 -0.58 15.32
C GLU A 121 -11.66 -0.05 16.57
N LYS A 122 -10.42 -0.46 16.80
CA LYS A 122 -9.62 -0.09 17.99
C LYS A 122 -9.34 1.40 18.07
N TYR A 123 -9.01 2.03 16.94
CA TYR A 123 -8.58 3.43 16.90
C TYR A 123 -9.61 4.38 16.28
N ASN A 124 -10.76 3.85 15.88
CA ASN A 124 -11.82 4.59 15.16
C ASN A 124 -11.28 5.28 13.91
N ILE A 125 -10.47 4.55 13.11
CA ILE A 125 -9.90 5.06 11.85
C ILE A 125 -10.83 4.64 10.71
N PRO A 126 -11.30 5.56 9.86
CA PRO A 126 -12.12 5.21 8.71
C PRO A 126 -11.35 4.35 7.70
N MET A 127 -12.08 3.53 6.97
CA MET A 127 -11.55 2.71 5.88
C MET A 127 -11.92 3.27 4.52
N ILE A 128 -11.08 3.00 3.52
CA ILE A 128 -11.28 3.33 2.11
C ILE A 128 -11.01 2.09 1.27
N VAL A 129 -11.70 1.93 0.15
CA VAL A 129 -11.42 0.85 -0.80
C VAL A 129 -10.30 1.25 -1.74
N GLY A 130 -9.26 0.42 -1.84
CA GLY A 130 -8.25 0.48 -2.88
C GLY A 130 -8.35 -0.73 -3.80
N LEU A 131 -8.12 -0.54 -5.09
CA LEU A 131 -8.24 -1.61 -6.09
C LEU A 131 -6.87 -2.17 -6.52
N ASP A 132 -5.81 -1.38 -6.39
CA ASP A 132 -4.46 -1.70 -6.89
C ASP A 132 -4.47 -2.13 -8.38
N SER A 133 -5.31 -1.46 -9.19
CA SER A 133 -5.55 -1.81 -10.59
C SER A 133 -4.30 -1.57 -11.43
N HIS A 134 -3.93 -2.56 -12.25
CA HIS A 134 -2.81 -2.53 -13.17
C HIS A 134 -3.25 -2.59 -14.64
N TYR A 135 -4.51 -2.93 -14.88
CA TYR A 135 -5.14 -2.98 -16.19
C TYR A 135 -6.66 -2.74 -16.03
N ILE A 136 -7.38 -2.55 -17.14
CA ILE A 136 -8.81 -2.21 -17.11
C ILE A 136 -9.67 -3.49 -17.09
N TYR A 137 -9.40 -4.42 -18.01
CA TYR A 137 -10.20 -5.63 -18.19
C TYR A 137 -9.43 -6.86 -17.73
N PRO A 138 -10.10 -7.86 -17.11
CA PRO A 138 -9.45 -9.07 -16.59
C PRO A 138 -8.59 -9.82 -17.61
N GLU A 139 -9.00 -9.87 -18.89
CA GLU A 139 -8.26 -10.51 -19.98
C GLU A 139 -6.89 -9.87 -20.28
N GLN A 140 -6.68 -8.62 -19.89
CA GLN A 140 -5.41 -7.92 -20.06
C GLN A 140 -4.32 -8.39 -19.07
N SER A 141 -4.64 -9.29 -18.16
CA SER A 141 -3.65 -9.92 -17.28
C SER A 141 -2.52 -10.61 -18.05
N VAL A 142 -2.85 -11.22 -19.19
CA VAL A 142 -1.88 -11.91 -20.06
C VAL A 142 -0.83 -10.94 -20.60
N GLU A 143 -1.27 -9.75 -21.06
CA GLU A 143 -0.38 -8.71 -21.57
C GLU A 143 0.56 -8.17 -20.48
N ARG A 144 0.05 -8.02 -19.26
CA ARG A 144 0.86 -7.66 -18.10
C ARG A 144 1.93 -8.71 -17.81
N ASP A 145 1.57 -9.99 -17.84
CA ASP A 145 2.49 -11.09 -17.57
C ASP A 145 3.60 -11.16 -18.63
N ASP A 146 3.27 -10.95 -19.89
CA ASP A 146 4.24 -10.85 -20.98
C ASP A 146 5.23 -9.69 -20.76
N ILE A 147 4.75 -8.52 -20.32
CA ILE A 147 5.61 -7.38 -19.99
C ILE A 147 6.53 -7.68 -18.82
N LEU A 148 6.03 -8.34 -17.77
CA LEU A 148 6.83 -8.73 -16.62
C LEU A 148 7.91 -9.76 -17.01
N ALA A 149 7.53 -10.77 -17.79
CA ALA A 149 8.46 -11.78 -18.32
C ALA A 149 9.55 -11.13 -19.17
N GLY A 150 9.20 -10.18 -20.06
CA GLY A 150 10.15 -9.42 -20.87
C GLY A 150 11.14 -8.57 -20.04
N ARG A 151 10.77 -8.22 -18.82
CA ARG A 151 11.62 -7.48 -17.85
C ARG A 151 12.34 -8.37 -16.85
N ASN A 152 12.22 -9.70 -16.95
CA ASN A 152 12.72 -10.69 -15.98
C ASN A 152 12.20 -10.42 -14.55
N ILE A 153 10.98 -9.94 -14.42
CA ILE A 153 10.32 -9.74 -13.13
C ILE A 153 9.43 -10.96 -12.90
N GLN A 154 9.69 -11.67 -11.81
CA GLN A 154 8.84 -12.76 -11.33
C GLN A 154 8.38 -12.43 -9.92
N TYR A 155 7.09 -12.60 -9.67
CA TYR A 155 6.54 -12.54 -8.32
C TYR A 155 6.51 -13.97 -7.75
N ASP A 156 6.94 -14.12 -6.50
CA ASP A 156 7.03 -15.42 -5.83
C ASP A 156 5.67 -16.02 -5.48
N ASP A 157 4.62 -15.19 -5.47
CA ASP A 157 3.26 -15.61 -5.14
C ASP A 157 2.51 -16.06 -6.40
N ASN A 158 1.87 -17.23 -6.29
CA ASN A 158 0.89 -17.65 -7.29
C ASN A 158 -0.23 -16.59 -7.31
N GLU A 159 -0.38 -15.85 -8.40
CA GLU A 159 -1.27 -14.67 -8.48
C GLU A 159 -2.77 -15.03 -8.50
N VAL A 160 -3.13 -16.28 -8.23
CA VAL A 160 -4.53 -16.71 -8.11
C VAL A 160 -5.22 -15.96 -6.97
N GLY A 161 -6.27 -15.21 -7.32
CA GLY A 161 -7.04 -14.39 -6.37
C GLY A 161 -6.54 -12.95 -6.24
N TRP A 162 -5.48 -12.55 -6.93
CA TRP A 162 -5.14 -11.15 -7.11
C TRP A 162 -5.97 -10.54 -8.24
N TYR A 163 -6.89 -9.66 -7.91
CA TYR A 163 -7.73 -8.94 -8.86
C TYR A 163 -7.10 -7.58 -9.14
N MET A 164 -6.44 -7.44 -10.30
CA MET A 164 -5.71 -6.22 -10.67
C MET A 164 -6.39 -5.47 -11.82
N ASP A 165 -7.61 -5.85 -12.15
CA ASP A 165 -8.49 -5.16 -13.08
C ASP A 165 -9.13 -3.92 -12.44
N TYR A 166 -9.86 -3.15 -13.24
CA TYR A 166 -10.64 -2.01 -12.79
C TYR A 166 -12.13 -2.38 -12.82
N PRO A 167 -12.66 -2.98 -11.74
CA PRO A 167 -14.03 -3.50 -11.69
C PRO A 167 -15.05 -2.39 -11.50
N ASP A 168 -16.32 -2.71 -11.81
CA ASP A 168 -17.45 -1.90 -11.37
C ASP A 168 -17.78 -2.12 -9.88
N ASP A 169 -18.64 -1.26 -9.35
CA ASP A 169 -19.02 -1.26 -7.93
C ASP A 169 -19.65 -2.59 -7.49
N ASP A 170 -20.46 -3.23 -8.34
CA ASP A 170 -21.12 -4.50 -8.01
C ASP A 170 -20.10 -5.63 -7.90
N THR A 171 -19.14 -5.65 -8.79
CA THR A 171 -18.01 -6.60 -8.76
C THR A 171 -17.16 -6.38 -7.49
N VAL A 172 -16.89 -5.14 -7.10
CA VAL A 172 -16.17 -4.83 -5.84
C VAL A 172 -16.92 -5.39 -4.64
N ARG A 173 -18.23 -5.14 -4.53
CA ARG A 173 -19.08 -5.66 -3.45
C ARG A 173 -19.08 -7.20 -3.42
N GLN A 174 -19.20 -7.83 -4.58
CA GLN A 174 -19.18 -9.29 -4.69
C GLN A 174 -17.84 -9.85 -4.18
N ARG A 175 -16.70 -9.31 -4.61
CA ARG A 175 -15.37 -9.77 -4.19
C ARG A 175 -15.15 -9.62 -2.68
N PHE A 176 -15.60 -8.53 -2.06
CA PHE A 176 -15.55 -8.39 -0.61
C PHE A 176 -16.49 -9.37 0.12
N ALA A 177 -17.66 -9.65 -0.45
CA ALA A 177 -18.57 -10.68 0.09
C ALA A 177 -17.94 -12.08 0.04
N GLU A 178 -17.22 -12.42 -1.02
CA GLU A 178 -16.48 -13.67 -1.16
C GLU A 178 -15.34 -13.80 -0.14
N GLN A 179 -14.66 -12.70 0.20
CA GLN A 179 -13.66 -12.69 1.27
C GLN A 179 -14.27 -12.98 2.66
N GLY A 180 -15.52 -12.57 2.91
CA GLY A 180 -16.23 -12.79 4.15
C GLY A 180 -15.65 -12.10 5.39
N VAL A 181 -14.92 -11.00 5.22
CA VAL A 181 -14.28 -10.23 6.32
C VAL A 181 -15.17 -9.10 6.80
N PHE A 182 -15.78 -8.38 5.87
CA PHE A 182 -16.60 -7.20 6.14
C PHE A 182 -18.06 -7.46 5.80
N ASP A 183 -18.97 -6.84 6.54
CA ASP A 183 -20.38 -6.78 6.16
C ASP A 183 -20.61 -5.76 5.03
N VAL A 184 -21.79 -5.82 4.41
CA VAL A 184 -22.15 -4.98 3.27
C VAL A 184 -22.13 -3.50 3.60
N GLU A 185 -22.55 -3.12 4.81
CA GLU A 185 -22.59 -1.72 5.23
C GLU A 185 -21.18 -1.14 5.39
N THR A 186 -20.28 -1.91 5.99
CA THR A 186 -18.85 -1.55 6.13
C THR A 186 -18.18 -1.36 4.78
N VAL A 187 -18.42 -2.28 3.82
CA VAL A 187 -17.88 -2.15 2.46
C VAL A 187 -18.43 -0.91 1.77
N GLN A 188 -19.75 -0.70 1.83
CA GLN A 188 -20.38 0.47 1.21
C GLN A 188 -19.79 1.77 1.78
N LYS A 189 -19.67 1.88 3.10
CA LYS A 189 -19.07 3.05 3.75
C LYS A 189 -17.62 3.28 3.30
N ALA A 190 -16.82 2.21 3.14
CA ALA A 190 -15.45 2.33 2.66
C ALA A 190 -15.38 2.73 1.17
N MET A 191 -16.34 2.31 0.34
CA MET A 191 -16.50 2.78 -1.04
C MET A 191 -16.92 4.25 -1.10
N ASP A 192 -17.86 4.68 -0.24
CA ASP A 192 -18.33 6.08 -0.18
C ASP A 192 -17.22 7.05 0.28
N ASN A 193 -16.20 6.55 0.96
CA ASN A 193 -15.03 7.33 1.36
C ASN A 193 -13.99 7.49 0.21
N THR A 194 -14.17 6.76 -0.90
CA THR A 194 -13.26 6.81 -2.06
C THR A 194 -13.68 7.95 -2.99
#